data_8ffea4be96703cbb8da6e4d1306d19e4
#
_entry.id   8ffea4be96703cbb8da6e4d1306d19e4
#
_cell.length_a   1.000
_cell.length_b   1.000
_cell.length_c   1.000
_cell.angle_alpha   90.00
_cell.angle_beta   90.00
_cell.angle_gamma   90.00
#
_symmetry.space_group_name_H-M   'P 1'
#
loop_
_entity.id
_entity.type
_entity.pdbx_description
1 polymer ?
#
loop_
_entity_poly.entity_id
_entity_poly.type
_entity_poly.pdbx_seq_one_letter_code
_entity_poly.pdbx_strand_id
1 'polypeptide(L)' 'MDELKQSETMFQDMKALWTDFESSHGDYSTKGTKKSAAKARKAIQSLKSMITTYKKASVEECKA' A
#
# COMPACT_ATOMS: atom_id res chain seq x y z
N MET A 1 15.22 -12.80 -13.34
CA MET A 1 13.84 -13.26 -13.17
C MET A 1 13.38 -13.26 -11.76
N ASP A 2 14.19 -13.82 -10.88
CA ASP A 2 13.81 -13.84 -9.46
C ASP A 2 13.80 -12.46 -8.84
N GLU A 3 14.62 -11.56 -9.35
CA GLU A 3 14.67 -10.19 -8.84
C GLU A 3 13.36 -9.45 -9.10
N LEU A 4 12.71 -9.74 -10.21
CA LEU A 4 11.44 -9.11 -10.53
C LEU A 4 10.31 -9.57 -9.62
N LYS A 5 10.45 -10.78 -9.06
CA LYS A 5 9.42 -11.32 -8.19
C LYS A 5 9.25 -10.51 -6.90
N GLN A 6 10.31 -9.92 -6.40
CA GLN A 6 10.24 -9.16 -5.18
C GLN A 6 9.39 -7.91 -5.34
N SER A 7 9.65 -7.13 -6.39
CA SER A 7 8.83 -5.94 -6.65
C SER A 7 7.42 -6.32 -7.06
N GLU A 8 7.26 -7.43 -7.75
CA GLU A 8 5.93 -7.90 -8.13
C GLU A 8 5.11 -8.30 -6.91
N THR A 9 5.72 -9.00 -5.96
CA THR A 9 5.05 -9.36 -4.72
C THR A 9 4.65 -8.11 -3.94
N MET A 10 5.56 -7.15 -3.86
CA MET A 10 5.28 -5.88 -3.20
C MET A 10 4.13 -5.15 -3.87
N PHE A 11 4.11 -5.17 -5.20
CA PHE A 11 3.02 -4.53 -5.95
C PHE A 11 1.67 -5.15 -5.59
N GLN A 12 1.61 -6.48 -5.50
CA GLN A 12 0.38 -7.16 -5.13
C GLN A 12 -0.06 -6.78 -3.72
N ASP A 13 0.88 -6.73 -2.79
CA ASP A 13 0.58 -6.33 -1.41
C ASP A 13 0.10 -4.89 -1.34
N MET A 14 0.74 -4.00 -2.10
CA MET A 14 0.35 -2.60 -2.14
C MET A 14 -1.05 -2.44 -2.73
N LYS A 15 -1.36 -3.24 -3.72
CA LYS A 15 -2.68 -3.23 -4.34
C LYS A 15 -3.76 -3.64 -3.35
N ALA A 16 -3.47 -4.66 -2.54
CA ALA A 16 -4.40 -5.10 -1.50
C ALA A 16 -4.60 -4.01 -0.46
N LEU A 17 -3.52 -3.36 -0.04
CA LEU A 17 -3.60 -2.26 0.91
C LEU A 17 -4.36 -1.07 0.34
N TRP A 18 -4.16 -0.79 -0.92
CA TRP A 18 -4.90 0.28 -1.59
C TRP A 18 -6.39 -0.02 -1.60
N THR A 19 -6.76 -1.27 -1.88
CA THR A 19 -8.16 -1.69 -1.87
C THR A 19 -8.77 -1.49 -0.48
N ASP A 20 -8.03 -1.85 0.56
CA ASP A 20 -8.46 -1.62 1.94
C ASP A 20 -8.64 -0.13 2.23
N PHE A 21 -7.70 0.68 1.76
CA PHE A 21 -7.78 2.12 1.93
C PHE A 21 -9.00 2.68 1.20
N GLU A 22 -9.23 2.26 -0.02
CA GLU A 22 -10.40 2.71 -0.79
C GLU A 22 -11.70 2.42 -0.06
N SER A 23 -11.80 1.20 0.45
CA SER A 23 -13.00 0.77 1.18
C SER A 23 -13.19 1.61 2.45
N SER A 24 -12.11 1.79 3.20
CA SER A 24 -12.15 2.58 4.44
C SER A 24 -12.45 4.05 4.16
N HIS A 25 -11.89 4.59 3.09
CA HIS A 25 -12.17 5.96 2.70
C HIS A 25 -13.62 6.12 2.26
N GLY A 26 -14.15 5.15 1.54
CA GLY A 26 -15.55 5.14 1.15
C GLY A 26 -16.47 5.19 2.36
N ASP A 27 -16.19 4.38 3.36
CA ASP A 27 -16.93 4.40 4.61
C ASP A 27 -16.83 5.75 5.31
N TYR A 28 -15.63 6.28 5.36
CA TYR A 28 -15.40 7.58 5.98
C TYR A 28 -16.17 8.68 5.24
N SER A 29 -16.13 8.68 3.94
CA SER A 29 -16.84 9.66 3.10
C SER A 29 -18.35 9.59 3.32
N THR A 30 -18.87 8.37 3.51
CA THR A 30 -20.30 8.14 3.64
C THR A 30 -20.77 8.41 5.08
N LYS A 31 -20.07 7.84 6.04
CA LYS A 31 -20.48 7.88 7.45
C LYS A 31 -19.82 8.99 8.27
N GLY A 32 -18.62 9.38 7.88
CA GLY A 32 -17.89 10.44 8.56
C GLY A 32 -17.49 10.09 9.99
N THR A 33 -17.36 8.81 10.32
CA THR A 33 -17.05 8.42 11.69
C THR A 33 -15.54 8.44 11.92
N LYS A 34 -15.15 8.67 13.19
CA LYS A 34 -13.73 8.66 13.57
C LYS A 34 -13.12 7.28 13.35
N LYS A 35 -13.91 6.25 13.53
CA LYS A 35 -13.46 4.87 13.35
C LYS A 35 -13.05 4.62 11.91
N SER A 36 -13.88 5.06 10.96
CA SER A 36 -13.58 4.91 9.53
C SER A 36 -12.35 5.71 9.15
N ALA A 37 -12.23 6.93 9.68
CA ALA A 37 -11.07 7.77 9.42
C ALA A 37 -9.78 7.12 9.94
N ALA A 38 -9.85 6.51 11.13
CA ALA A 38 -8.70 5.83 11.71
C ALA A 38 -8.27 4.64 10.85
N LYS A 39 -9.23 3.88 10.35
CA LYS A 39 -8.93 2.75 9.46
C LYS A 39 -8.26 3.22 8.18
N ALA A 40 -8.77 4.29 7.58
CA ALA A 40 -8.20 4.83 6.35
C ALA A 40 -6.75 5.28 6.57
N ARG A 41 -6.51 5.97 7.68
CA ARG A 41 -5.15 6.43 7.99
C ARG A 41 -4.20 5.25 8.25
N LYS A 42 -4.69 4.22 8.91
CA LYS A 42 -3.87 3.04 9.17
C LYS A 42 -3.48 2.34 7.87
N ALA A 43 -4.43 2.20 6.95
CA ALA A 43 -4.17 1.57 5.66
C ALA A 43 -3.15 2.36 4.86
N ILE A 44 -3.31 3.69 4.81
CA ILE A 44 -2.39 4.52 4.02
C ILE A 44 -1.00 4.56 4.67
N GLN A 45 -0.92 4.45 5.97
CA GLN A 45 0.36 4.41 6.66
C GLN A 45 1.12 3.12 6.33
N SER A 46 0.42 2.00 6.28
CA SER A 46 1.03 0.74 5.86
C SER A 46 1.50 0.83 4.41
N LEU A 47 0.70 1.43 3.55
CA LEU A 47 1.07 1.61 2.16
C LEU A 47 2.31 2.49 2.03
N LYS A 48 2.41 3.53 2.84
CA LYS A 48 3.57 4.43 2.83
C LYS A 48 4.85 3.67 3.14
N SER A 49 4.81 2.79 4.12
CA SER A 49 5.96 1.95 4.46
C SER A 49 6.37 1.07 3.28
N MET A 50 5.40 0.47 2.63
CA MET A 50 5.67 -0.39 1.50
C MET A 50 6.20 0.37 0.29
N ILE A 51 5.73 1.60 0.10
CA ILE A 51 6.22 2.45 -0.99
C ILE A 51 7.73 2.64 -0.86
N THR A 52 8.21 2.93 0.33
CA THR A 52 9.64 3.12 0.56
C THR A 52 10.42 1.84 0.25
N THR A 53 9.92 0.70 0.71
CA THR A 53 10.57 -0.58 0.46
C THR A 53 10.57 -0.92 -1.02
N TYR A 54 9.45 -0.67 -1.70
CA TYR A 54 9.35 -0.90 -3.13
C TYR A 54 10.37 -0.07 -3.91
N LYS A 55 10.53 1.19 -3.54
CA LYS A 55 11.50 2.06 -4.20
C LYS A 55 12.90 1.51 -4.09
N LYS A 56 13.27 1.02 -2.92
CA LYS A 56 14.59 0.43 -2.71
C LYS A 56 14.76 -0.83 -3.55
N ALA A 57 13.77 -1.70 -3.52
CA ALA A 57 13.84 -2.95 -4.29
C ALA A 57 13.95 -2.65 -5.78
N SER A 58 13.18 -1.69 -6.27
CA SER A 58 13.19 -1.31 -7.67
C SER A 58 14.57 -0.79 -8.10
N VAL A 59 15.19 0.03 -7.28
CA VAL A 59 16.52 0.55 -7.56
C VAL A 59 17.55 -0.57 -7.61
N GLU A 60 17.48 -1.50 -6.67
CA GLU A 60 18.39 -2.63 -6.64
C GLU A 60 18.23 -3.51 -7.87
N GLU A 61 17.00 -3.77 -8.28
CA GLU A 61 16.72 -4.58 -9.46
C GLU A 61 17.25 -3.89 -10.72
N CYS A 62 17.11 -2.58 -10.81
CA CYS A 62 17.58 -1.83 -11.96
C CYS A 62 19.10 -1.76 -12.04
N LYS A 63 19.78 -1.84 -10.90
CA LYS A 63 21.24 -1.84 -10.88
C LYS A 63 21.82 -3.15 -11.42
N ALA A 64 21.10 -4.20 -11.21
CA ALA A 64 21.54 -5.50 -11.72
C ALA A 64 21.44 -5.56 -13.21
#